data_0030821fbe03b911146412235df84f1f
#
_entry.id   0030821fbe03b911146412235df84f1f
#
_cell.length_a   1.000
_cell.length_b   1.000
_cell.length_c   1.000
_cell.angle_alpha   90.00
_cell.angle_beta   90.00
_cell.angle_gamma   90.00
#
_symmetry.space_group_name_H-M   'P 1'
#
loop_
_entity.id
_entity.type
_entity.pdbx_description
1 polymer ?
#
loop_
_entity_poly.entity_id
_entity_poly.type
_entity_poly.pdbx_seq_one_letter_code
_entity_poly.pdbx_strand_id
1 'polypeptide(L)'
;MTSFVTSADGTRIAYEAQGSGPPLVLVGGALNDRNSAGGYVPLLEDAFTVVRYDRRGRGESGDTQPWSVEREIEDLKAVAAEFDEPVSFYGHSSGAILGLAAVAAGLPVHRVVTYEPPFLTEQPEDWRAFAEQQRDLAAAGRPGDAVENFIRHVGAPWDPAMRQMPFWAGLEALGHTVTYDLQIVGDSSVPVEALGRIEAPLLSLYGGDSPQWAETSAEAVAAAVPGARALSVPGQTHNSDPAVLSLHLKAFLLG
;
A
#
# COMPACT_ATOMS: atom_id res chain seq x y z
N MET A 1 -12.34 -15.87 7.33
CA MET A 1 -13.42 -15.22 8.14
C MET A 1 -12.91 -13.87 8.54
N THR A 2 -13.71 -12.80 8.34
CA THR A 2 -13.33 -11.43 8.72
C THR A 2 -13.27 -11.29 10.24
N SER A 3 -12.15 -10.80 10.74
CA SER A 3 -11.92 -10.39 12.13
C SER A 3 -11.83 -8.87 12.21
N PHE A 4 -11.89 -8.33 13.41
CA PHE A 4 -11.82 -6.88 13.64
C PHE A 4 -10.90 -6.57 14.81
N VAL A 5 -10.05 -5.56 14.64
CA VAL A 5 -9.27 -4.96 15.71
C VAL A 5 -9.72 -3.51 15.90
N THR A 6 -9.52 -2.96 17.09
CA THR A 6 -9.84 -1.57 17.40
C THR A 6 -8.55 -0.75 17.42
N SER A 7 -8.49 0.26 16.56
CA SER A 7 -7.38 1.21 16.50
C SER A 7 -7.37 2.16 17.71
N ALA A 8 -6.30 2.91 17.87
CA ALA A 8 -6.08 3.80 19.03
C ALA A 8 -7.17 4.88 19.19
N ASP A 9 -7.80 5.31 18.10
CA ASP A 9 -8.91 6.27 18.10
C ASP A 9 -10.31 5.63 18.20
N GLY A 10 -10.38 4.30 18.39
CA GLY A 10 -11.64 3.55 18.46
C GLY A 10 -12.17 3.08 17.10
N THR A 11 -11.50 3.39 15.99
CA THR A 11 -11.88 2.90 14.66
C THR A 11 -11.74 1.38 14.59
N ARG A 12 -12.80 0.71 14.11
CA ARG A 12 -12.74 -0.74 13.85
C ARG A 12 -12.07 -0.99 12.51
N ILE A 13 -11.05 -1.84 12.50
CA ILE A 13 -10.29 -2.24 11.31
C ILE A 13 -10.55 -3.70 11.03
N ALA A 14 -11.06 -3.98 9.83
CA ALA A 14 -11.36 -5.32 9.35
C ALA A 14 -10.11 -5.97 8.77
N TYR A 15 -9.85 -7.23 9.16
CA TYR A 15 -8.75 -8.00 8.61
C TYR A 15 -9.10 -9.48 8.46
N GLU A 16 -8.33 -10.19 7.65
CA GLU A 16 -8.36 -11.63 7.50
C GLU A 16 -6.94 -12.18 7.61
N ALA A 17 -6.79 -13.31 8.31
CA ALA A 17 -5.54 -14.05 8.41
C ALA A 17 -5.76 -15.48 7.91
N GLN A 18 -4.93 -15.95 7.00
CA GLN A 18 -5.05 -17.27 6.38
C GLN A 18 -3.67 -17.91 6.21
N GLY A 19 -3.60 -19.23 6.42
CA GLY A 19 -2.36 -19.98 6.33
C GLY A 19 -1.74 -20.30 7.69
N SER A 20 -0.48 -20.72 7.68
CA SER A 20 0.29 -21.06 8.86
C SER A 20 1.75 -20.67 8.69
N GLY A 21 2.37 -20.18 9.75
CA GLY A 21 3.76 -19.67 9.76
C GLY A 21 3.81 -18.24 10.25
N PRO A 22 4.98 -17.57 10.13
CA PRO A 22 5.15 -16.20 10.60
C PRO A 22 4.19 -15.24 9.90
N PRO A 23 3.67 -14.22 10.61
CA PRO A 23 2.70 -13.30 10.05
C PRO A 23 3.31 -12.40 8.97
N LEU A 24 2.61 -12.30 7.83
CA LEU A 24 2.94 -11.41 6.71
C LEU A 24 1.76 -10.48 6.43
N VAL A 25 1.92 -9.20 6.77
CA VAL A 25 0.89 -8.18 6.51
C VAL A 25 1.06 -7.61 5.10
N LEU A 26 -0.01 -7.69 4.30
CA LEU A 26 -0.08 -7.12 2.96
C LEU A 26 -0.83 -5.79 3.00
N VAL A 27 -0.19 -4.71 2.52
CA VAL A 27 -0.76 -3.35 2.50
C VAL A 27 -0.91 -2.87 1.06
N GLY A 28 -2.15 -2.77 0.63
CA GLY A 28 -2.49 -2.30 -0.72
C GLY A 28 -2.38 -0.78 -0.88
N GLY A 29 -2.20 -0.34 -2.12
CA GLY A 29 -2.17 1.06 -2.51
C GLY A 29 -3.55 1.69 -2.68
N ALA A 30 -3.61 2.76 -3.49
CA ALA A 30 -4.85 3.45 -3.82
C ALA A 30 -5.86 2.52 -4.50
N LEU A 31 -7.15 2.74 -4.23
CA LEU A 31 -8.27 1.96 -4.78
C LEU A 31 -8.19 0.45 -4.49
N ASN A 32 -7.47 0.04 -3.44
CA ASN A 32 -7.41 -1.34 -2.98
C ASN A 32 -8.13 -1.50 -1.64
N ASP A 33 -8.87 -2.61 -1.51
CA ASP A 33 -9.34 -3.18 -0.25
C ASP A 33 -8.56 -4.48 0.05
N ARG A 34 -8.91 -5.21 1.13
CA ARG A 34 -8.25 -6.47 1.47
C ARG A 34 -8.42 -7.55 0.41
N ASN A 35 -9.49 -7.50 -0.40
CA ASN A 35 -9.74 -8.49 -1.45
C ASN A 35 -8.79 -8.32 -2.63
N SER A 36 -8.29 -7.11 -2.87
CA SER A 36 -7.32 -6.82 -3.92
C SER A 36 -6.03 -7.65 -3.78
N ALA A 37 -5.65 -8.00 -2.55
CA ALA A 37 -4.51 -8.88 -2.27
C ALA A 37 -4.88 -10.38 -2.24
N GLY A 38 -6.11 -10.75 -2.61
CA GLY A 38 -6.60 -12.14 -2.55
C GLY A 38 -5.78 -13.13 -3.38
N GLY A 39 -5.22 -12.68 -4.49
CA GLY A 39 -4.37 -13.51 -5.36
C GLY A 39 -3.06 -13.98 -4.71
N TYR A 40 -2.59 -13.32 -3.65
CA TYR A 40 -1.38 -13.73 -2.92
C TYR A 40 -1.63 -14.87 -1.94
N VAL A 41 -2.86 -15.02 -1.41
CA VAL A 41 -3.16 -15.98 -0.34
C VAL A 41 -2.78 -17.41 -0.72
N PRO A 42 -3.31 -18.01 -1.81
CA PRO A 42 -3.02 -19.40 -2.17
C PRO A 42 -1.55 -19.63 -2.53
N LEU A 43 -0.78 -18.55 -2.77
CA LEU A 43 0.62 -18.62 -3.13
C LEU A 43 1.56 -18.51 -1.93
N LEU A 44 1.06 -18.00 -0.79
CA LEU A 44 1.88 -17.67 0.38
C LEU A 44 1.41 -18.39 1.65
N GLU A 45 0.17 -18.91 1.73
CA GLU A 45 -0.44 -19.49 2.94
C GLU A 45 0.24 -20.79 3.42
N ASP A 46 1.03 -21.44 2.57
CA ASP A 46 1.85 -22.60 2.93
C ASP A 46 3.10 -22.24 3.74
N ALA A 47 3.52 -20.95 3.69
CA ALA A 47 4.74 -20.46 4.30
C ALA A 47 4.52 -19.34 5.34
N PHE A 48 3.39 -18.68 5.28
CA PHE A 48 3.05 -17.53 6.12
C PHE A 48 1.60 -17.60 6.63
N THR A 49 1.35 -16.97 7.76
CA THR A 49 0.01 -16.46 8.06
C THR A 49 -0.17 -15.15 7.29
N VAL A 50 -0.86 -15.23 6.16
CA VAL A 50 -1.09 -14.07 5.26
C VAL A 50 -2.19 -13.20 5.83
N VAL A 51 -1.85 -11.97 6.20
CA VAL A 51 -2.75 -11.00 6.82
C VAL A 51 -3.09 -9.91 5.80
N ARG A 52 -4.37 -9.76 5.51
CA ARG A 52 -4.92 -8.72 4.63
C ARG A 52 -5.90 -7.89 5.43
N TYR A 53 -5.83 -6.58 5.35
CA TYR A 53 -6.76 -5.71 6.06
C TYR A 53 -7.32 -4.62 5.15
N ASP A 54 -8.51 -4.15 5.48
CA ASP A 54 -9.05 -2.95 4.88
C ASP A 54 -8.46 -1.74 5.61
N ARG A 55 -7.73 -0.90 4.91
CA ARG A 55 -7.32 0.39 5.44
C ARG A 55 -8.56 1.20 5.79
N ARG A 56 -8.46 2.17 6.75
CA ARG A 56 -9.64 2.96 7.15
C ARG A 56 -10.33 3.63 5.95
N GLY A 57 -11.65 3.71 5.99
CA GLY A 57 -12.48 4.20 4.90
C GLY A 57 -12.70 3.21 3.75
N ARG A 58 -12.18 1.97 3.86
CA ARG A 58 -12.27 0.95 2.82
C ARG A 58 -12.96 -0.31 3.34
N GLY A 59 -13.64 -1.03 2.45
CA GLY A 59 -14.26 -2.32 2.73
C GLY A 59 -15.15 -2.30 3.96
N GLU A 60 -14.83 -3.14 4.96
CA GLU A 60 -15.58 -3.25 6.22
C GLU A 60 -14.94 -2.46 7.38
N SER A 61 -13.84 -1.75 7.14
CA SER A 61 -13.23 -0.87 8.14
C SER A 61 -14.01 0.43 8.33
N GLY A 62 -13.96 0.96 9.55
CA GLY A 62 -14.50 2.28 9.85
C GLY A 62 -13.67 3.42 9.23
N ASP A 63 -14.24 4.63 9.31
CA ASP A 63 -13.62 5.86 8.78
C ASP A 63 -13.84 7.03 9.75
N THR A 64 -13.23 6.93 10.93
CA THR A 64 -13.34 7.99 11.95
C THR A 64 -12.56 9.22 11.53
N GLN A 65 -13.23 10.36 11.49
CA GLN A 65 -12.64 11.65 11.15
C GLN A 65 -12.16 12.40 12.41
N PRO A 66 -11.14 13.27 12.32
CA PRO A 66 -10.38 13.59 11.12
C PRO A 66 -9.38 12.47 10.75
N TRP A 67 -9.27 12.20 9.46
CA TRP A 67 -8.25 11.31 8.94
C TRP A 67 -6.85 11.95 9.01
N SER A 68 -5.82 11.13 9.26
CA SER A 68 -4.42 11.50 9.09
C SER A 68 -3.56 10.26 8.83
N VAL A 69 -2.34 10.46 8.34
CA VAL A 69 -1.37 9.37 8.11
C VAL A 69 -1.05 8.64 9.42
N GLU A 70 -0.94 9.37 10.53
CA GLU A 70 -0.68 8.80 11.87
C GLU A 70 -1.80 7.85 12.30
N ARG A 71 -3.05 8.13 11.94
CA ARG A 71 -4.18 7.24 12.22
C ARG A 71 -4.07 5.92 11.44
N GLU A 72 -3.64 5.96 10.19
CA GLU A 72 -3.39 4.73 9.42
C GLU A 72 -2.17 3.96 9.94
N ILE A 73 -1.15 4.64 10.45
CA ILE A 73 -0.03 4.00 11.15
C ILE A 73 -0.51 3.29 12.44
N GLU A 74 -1.41 3.92 13.20
CA GLU A 74 -2.02 3.31 14.39
C GLU A 74 -2.86 2.07 14.02
N ASP A 75 -3.59 2.12 12.90
CA ASP A 75 -4.35 0.98 12.39
C ASP A 75 -3.44 -0.20 12.06
N LEU A 76 -2.36 0.06 11.33
CA LEU A 76 -1.39 -0.98 10.97
C LEU A 76 -0.71 -1.58 12.21
N LYS A 77 -0.39 -0.73 13.21
CA LYS A 77 0.12 -1.20 14.51
C LYS A 77 -0.90 -2.06 15.25
N ALA A 78 -2.17 -1.69 15.23
CA ALA A 78 -3.24 -2.47 15.86
C ALA A 78 -3.41 -3.84 15.18
N VAL A 79 -3.39 -3.90 13.84
CA VAL A 79 -3.45 -5.17 13.09
C VAL A 79 -2.23 -6.04 13.41
N ALA A 80 -1.03 -5.46 13.42
CA ALA A 80 0.20 -6.20 13.73
C ALA A 80 0.24 -6.73 15.17
N ALA A 81 -0.38 -6.02 16.11
CA ALA A 81 -0.45 -6.42 17.53
C ALA A 81 -1.36 -7.63 17.81
N GLU A 82 -2.15 -8.07 16.81
CA GLU A 82 -2.93 -9.33 16.92
C GLU A 82 -2.05 -10.59 16.85
N PHE A 83 -0.75 -10.45 16.61
CA PHE A 83 0.21 -11.54 16.49
C PHE A 83 1.28 -11.42 17.59
N ASP A 84 1.64 -12.57 18.20
CA ASP A 84 2.58 -12.65 19.32
C ASP A 84 4.06 -12.38 18.92
N GLU A 85 4.34 -12.27 17.62
CA GLU A 85 5.68 -12.06 17.07
C GLU A 85 5.70 -10.89 16.08
N PRO A 86 6.88 -10.27 15.83
CA PRO A 86 7.00 -9.21 14.83
C PRO A 86 6.55 -9.70 13.45
N VAL A 87 5.68 -8.93 12.80
CA VAL A 87 5.18 -9.26 11.47
C VAL A 87 6.25 -9.02 10.41
N SER A 88 6.22 -9.77 9.32
CA SER A 88 6.81 -9.33 8.06
C SER A 88 5.83 -8.44 7.32
N PHE A 89 6.33 -7.56 6.47
CA PHE A 89 5.53 -6.56 5.78
C PHE A 89 5.77 -6.60 4.27
N TYR A 90 4.69 -6.56 3.50
CA TYR A 90 4.73 -6.27 2.06
C TYR A 90 3.79 -5.11 1.75
N GLY A 91 4.31 -4.04 1.17
CA GLY A 91 3.55 -2.88 0.75
C GLY A 91 3.63 -2.62 -0.75
N HIS A 92 2.50 -2.28 -1.37
CA HIS A 92 2.40 -1.91 -2.76
C HIS A 92 2.01 -0.43 -2.90
N SER A 93 2.71 0.32 -3.77
CA SER A 93 2.37 1.71 -4.10
C SER A 93 2.31 2.60 -2.85
N SER A 94 1.24 3.39 -2.64
CA SER A 94 1.02 4.20 -1.42
C SER A 94 1.01 3.34 -0.15
N GLY A 95 0.60 2.06 -0.23
CA GLY A 95 0.71 1.13 0.88
C GLY A 95 2.15 0.79 1.27
N ALA A 96 3.09 0.84 0.33
CA ALA A 96 4.51 0.73 0.61
C ALA A 96 5.03 1.95 1.40
N ILE A 97 4.61 3.16 1.02
CA ILE A 97 4.96 4.39 1.76
C ILE A 97 4.38 4.34 3.18
N LEU A 98 3.10 3.97 3.32
CA LEU A 98 2.46 3.83 4.63
C LEU A 98 3.20 2.86 5.54
N GLY A 99 3.57 1.68 5.02
CA GLY A 99 4.30 0.69 5.78
C GLY A 99 5.70 1.16 6.18
N LEU A 100 6.43 1.79 5.26
CA LEU A 100 7.72 2.41 5.58
C LEU A 100 7.59 3.46 6.68
N ALA A 101 6.56 4.30 6.63
CA ALA A 101 6.26 5.30 7.66
C ALA A 101 5.95 4.63 9.02
N ALA A 102 5.17 3.54 9.03
CA ALA A 102 4.84 2.80 10.25
C ALA A 102 6.09 2.15 10.87
N VAL A 103 6.96 1.55 10.06
CA VAL A 103 8.22 0.95 10.53
C VAL A 103 9.16 2.02 11.07
N ALA A 104 9.32 3.14 10.37
CA ALA A 104 10.11 4.29 10.84
C ALA A 104 9.54 4.91 12.13
N ALA A 105 8.22 4.79 12.35
CA ALA A 105 7.53 5.20 13.58
C ALA A 105 7.52 4.10 14.68
N GLY A 106 8.38 3.07 14.53
CA GLY A 106 8.63 2.06 15.55
C GLY A 106 7.66 0.87 15.53
N LEU A 107 6.98 0.57 14.40
CA LEU A 107 6.31 -0.71 14.24
C LEU A 107 7.38 -1.82 14.21
N PRO A 108 7.34 -2.79 15.15
CA PRO A 108 8.30 -3.89 15.14
C PRO A 108 8.00 -4.83 13.96
N VAL A 109 8.98 -5.01 13.10
CA VAL A 109 8.85 -5.92 11.94
C VAL A 109 10.07 -6.83 11.84
N HIS A 110 9.85 -8.03 11.29
CA HIS A 110 10.93 -8.96 11.01
C HIS A 110 11.66 -8.60 9.71
N ARG A 111 10.92 -8.40 8.61
CA ARG A 111 11.44 -8.00 7.29
C ARG A 111 10.44 -7.13 6.53
N VAL A 112 10.93 -6.31 5.64
CA VAL A 112 10.13 -5.38 4.83
C VAL A 112 10.36 -5.62 3.35
N VAL A 113 9.28 -5.75 2.58
CA VAL A 113 9.33 -5.69 1.12
C VAL A 113 8.41 -4.56 0.65
N THR A 114 8.91 -3.71 -0.23
CA THR A 114 8.12 -2.69 -0.91
C THR A 114 8.06 -2.98 -2.40
N TYR A 115 6.94 -2.67 -3.03
CA TYR A 115 6.80 -2.70 -4.47
C TYR A 115 6.33 -1.34 -4.98
N GLU A 116 7.22 -0.68 -5.72
CA GLU A 116 6.99 0.60 -6.39
C GLU A 116 6.36 1.68 -5.49
N PRO A 117 6.96 2.04 -4.34
CA PRO A 117 6.51 3.20 -3.58
C PRO A 117 6.65 4.45 -4.47
N PRO A 118 5.61 5.30 -4.63
CA PRO A 118 5.67 6.42 -5.56
C PRO A 118 6.43 7.63 -4.99
N PHE A 119 7.69 7.44 -4.61
CA PHE A 119 8.62 8.52 -4.34
C PHE A 119 9.20 9.03 -5.66
N LEU A 120 8.92 10.26 -5.98
CA LEU A 120 9.34 10.88 -7.23
C LEU A 120 10.47 11.89 -6.95
N THR A 121 11.47 11.91 -7.82
CA THR A 121 12.56 12.91 -7.71
C THR A 121 12.06 14.32 -8.00
N GLU A 122 11.03 14.42 -8.84
CA GLU A 122 10.33 15.67 -9.16
C GLU A 122 8.83 15.39 -9.21
N GLN A 123 8.05 16.22 -8.54
CA GLN A 123 6.60 16.14 -8.66
C GLN A 123 6.18 16.59 -10.08
N PRO A 124 5.21 15.89 -10.70
CA PRO A 124 4.60 16.38 -11.93
C PRO A 124 4.07 17.82 -11.75
N GLU A 125 4.21 18.65 -12.79
CA GLU A 125 3.75 20.05 -12.74
C GLU A 125 2.27 20.19 -12.38
N ASP A 126 1.46 19.20 -12.78
CA ASP A 126 0.01 19.16 -12.53
C ASP A 126 -0.37 18.53 -11.19
N TRP A 127 0.59 18.03 -10.37
CA TRP A 127 0.32 17.33 -9.11
C TRP A 127 -0.58 18.13 -8.15
N ARG A 128 -0.29 19.42 -7.98
CA ARG A 128 -1.08 20.27 -7.09
C ARG A 128 -2.52 20.42 -7.58
N ALA A 129 -2.70 20.69 -8.88
CA ALA A 129 -4.01 20.81 -9.49
C ALA A 129 -4.80 19.50 -9.39
N PHE A 130 -4.14 18.36 -9.60
CA PHE A 130 -4.72 17.04 -9.41
C PHE A 130 -5.15 16.81 -7.95
N ALA A 131 -4.30 17.13 -6.99
CA ALA A 131 -4.62 16.97 -5.57
C ALA A 131 -5.77 17.89 -5.11
N GLU A 132 -5.85 19.13 -5.64
CA GLU A 132 -6.98 20.03 -5.42
C GLU A 132 -8.26 19.47 -6.01
N GLN A 133 -8.23 19.02 -7.26
CA GLN A 133 -9.39 18.43 -7.93
C GLN A 133 -9.91 17.18 -7.18
N GLN A 134 -9.01 16.33 -6.67
CA GLN A 134 -9.41 15.17 -5.86
C GLN A 134 -10.13 15.60 -4.57
N ARG A 135 -9.63 16.62 -3.87
CA ARG A 135 -10.30 17.16 -2.68
C ARG A 135 -11.69 17.73 -3.00
N ASP A 136 -11.81 18.46 -4.11
CA ASP A 136 -13.07 19.02 -4.54
C ASP A 136 -14.10 17.94 -4.90
N LEU A 137 -13.67 16.88 -5.60
CA LEU A 137 -14.52 15.74 -5.93
C LEU A 137 -14.99 14.98 -4.67
N ALA A 138 -14.09 14.77 -3.71
CA ALA A 138 -14.43 14.15 -2.43
C ALA A 138 -15.44 15.01 -1.63
N ALA A 139 -15.19 16.31 -1.52
CA ALA A 139 -16.08 17.27 -0.84
C ALA A 139 -17.45 17.37 -1.52
N ALA A 140 -17.51 17.21 -2.84
CA ALA A 140 -18.76 17.22 -3.62
C ALA A 140 -19.51 15.87 -3.57
N GLY A 141 -18.98 14.83 -2.88
CA GLY A 141 -19.59 13.50 -2.85
C GLY A 141 -19.62 12.83 -4.22
N ARG A 142 -18.56 13.01 -5.03
CA ARG A 142 -18.41 12.46 -6.39
C ARG A 142 -17.31 11.39 -6.48
N PRO A 143 -17.43 10.27 -5.72
CA PRO A 143 -16.36 9.28 -5.63
C PRO A 143 -16.04 8.61 -6.98
N GLY A 144 -17.04 8.35 -7.82
CA GLY A 144 -16.83 7.78 -9.16
C GLY A 144 -16.00 8.68 -10.08
N ASP A 145 -16.18 10.00 -9.96
CA ASP A 145 -15.37 10.95 -10.73
C ASP A 145 -13.95 11.06 -10.15
N ALA A 146 -13.80 10.91 -8.84
CA ALA A 146 -12.48 10.83 -8.21
C ALA A 146 -11.69 9.60 -8.69
N VAL A 147 -12.35 8.44 -8.81
CA VAL A 147 -11.75 7.22 -9.40
C VAL A 147 -11.32 7.45 -10.84
N GLU A 148 -12.21 7.98 -11.70
CA GLU A 148 -11.86 8.28 -13.08
C GLU A 148 -10.66 9.23 -13.18
N ASN A 149 -10.71 10.34 -12.42
CA ASN A 149 -9.64 11.32 -12.41
C ASN A 149 -8.30 10.71 -11.97
N PHE A 150 -8.33 9.83 -10.96
CA PHE A 150 -7.13 9.11 -10.50
C PHE A 150 -6.58 8.19 -11.59
N ILE A 151 -7.43 7.31 -12.19
CA ILE A 151 -7.02 6.37 -13.24
C ILE A 151 -6.35 7.11 -14.41
N ARG A 152 -6.94 8.23 -14.85
CA ARG A 152 -6.39 9.05 -15.93
C ARG A 152 -5.06 9.70 -15.56
N HIS A 153 -4.95 10.23 -14.34
CA HIS A 153 -3.74 10.90 -13.86
C HIS A 153 -2.55 9.94 -13.78
N VAL A 154 -2.75 8.72 -13.30
CA VAL A 154 -1.67 7.71 -13.23
C VAL A 154 -1.38 7.05 -14.58
N GLY A 155 -2.04 7.46 -15.66
CA GLY A 155 -1.82 6.94 -17.01
C GLY A 155 -2.32 5.51 -17.22
N ALA A 156 -3.18 5.01 -16.32
CA ALA A 156 -3.78 3.70 -16.50
C ALA A 156 -4.87 3.72 -17.61
N PRO A 157 -5.12 2.59 -18.29
CA PRO A 157 -6.15 2.51 -19.32
C PRO A 157 -7.52 2.92 -18.76
N TRP A 158 -8.18 3.83 -19.47
CA TRP A 158 -9.51 4.30 -19.12
C TRP A 158 -10.47 4.19 -20.32
N ASP A 159 -11.66 3.63 -20.04
CA ASP A 159 -12.80 3.64 -20.96
C ASP A 159 -14.07 4.01 -20.16
N PRO A 160 -14.91 4.96 -20.64
CA PRO A 160 -16.17 5.31 -19.98
C PRO A 160 -17.10 4.12 -19.73
N ALA A 161 -17.03 3.06 -20.52
CA ALA A 161 -17.78 1.83 -20.31
C ALA A 161 -17.42 1.12 -19.00
N MET A 162 -16.23 1.37 -18.43
CA MET A 162 -15.82 0.83 -17.13
C MET A 162 -16.80 1.18 -16.01
N ARG A 163 -17.45 2.34 -16.09
CA ARG A 163 -18.48 2.76 -15.12
C ARG A 163 -19.73 1.86 -15.10
N GLN A 164 -19.92 1.06 -16.14
CA GLN A 164 -21.04 0.12 -16.25
C GLN A 164 -20.64 -1.34 -15.92
N MET A 165 -19.37 -1.56 -15.65
CA MET A 165 -18.85 -2.90 -15.33
C MET A 165 -19.16 -3.28 -13.88
N PRO A 166 -19.34 -4.58 -13.57
CA PRO A 166 -19.69 -5.04 -12.23
C PRO A 166 -18.69 -4.62 -11.14
N PHE A 167 -17.41 -4.46 -11.46
CA PHE A 167 -16.37 -4.05 -10.52
C PHE A 167 -16.43 -2.56 -10.14
N TRP A 168 -17.13 -1.72 -10.94
CA TRP A 168 -17.11 -0.27 -10.77
C TRP A 168 -17.63 0.19 -9.41
N ALA A 169 -18.72 -0.40 -8.94
CA ALA A 169 -19.29 -0.05 -7.63
C ALA A 169 -18.28 -0.22 -6.48
N GLY A 170 -17.42 -1.25 -6.58
CA GLY A 170 -16.34 -1.46 -5.62
C GLY A 170 -15.28 -0.35 -5.68
N LEU A 171 -14.86 0.06 -6.87
CA LEU A 171 -13.92 1.17 -7.04
C LEU A 171 -14.54 2.51 -6.58
N GLU A 172 -15.78 2.76 -6.95
CA GLU A 172 -16.49 3.99 -6.55
C GLU A 172 -16.61 4.11 -5.04
N ALA A 173 -16.87 3.02 -4.33
CA ALA A 173 -16.90 3.00 -2.87
C ALA A 173 -15.56 3.42 -2.23
N LEU A 174 -14.44 3.22 -2.94
CA LEU A 174 -13.09 3.59 -2.52
C LEU A 174 -12.67 5.00 -2.97
N GLY A 175 -13.44 5.66 -3.84
CA GLY A 175 -13.02 6.90 -4.51
C GLY A 175 -12.68 8.05 -3.55
N HIS A 176 -13.38 8.16 -2.41
CA HIS A 176 -13.09 9.19 -1.41
C HIS A 176 -11.71 9.01 -0.74
N THR A 177 -11.23 7.75 -0.64
CA THR A 177 -9.93 7.43 -0.02
C THR A 177 -8.73 7.77 -0.89
N VAL A 178 -8.91 8.15 -2.16
CA VAL A 178 -7.82 8.65 -3.00
C VAL A 178 -7.15 9.87 -2.35
N THR A 179 -7.93 10.72 -1.68
CA THR A 179 -7.38 11.87 -0.93
C THR A 179 -6.48 11.45 0.22
N TYR A 180 -6.70 10.27 0.80
CA TYR A 180 -5.83 9.70 1.85
C TYR A 180 -4.50 9.24 1.26
N ASP A 181 -4.54 8.53 0.11
CA ASP A 181 -3.33 8.11 -0.59
C ASP A 181 -2.47 9.30 -1.02
N LEU A 182 -3.09 10.40 -1.48
CA LEU A 182 -2.36 11.62 -1.83
C LEU A 182 -1.65 12.26 -0.62
N GLN A 183 -2.26 12.19 0.56
CA GLN A 183 -1.64 12.69 1.79
C GLN A 183 -0.52 11.77 2.28
N ILE A 184 -0.62 10.44 2.06
CA ILE A 184 0.47 9.48 2.34
C ILE A 184 1.65 9.74 1.40
N VAL A 185 1.39 9.97 0.11
CA VAL A 185 2.43 10.31 -0.87
C VAL A 185 3.06 11.67 -0.57
N GLY A 186 2.27 12.62 -0.05
CA GLY A 186 2.73 13.94 0.36
C GLY A 186 3.36 14.72 -0.80
N ASP A 187 4.58 15.17 -0.60
CA ASP A 187 5.38 15.85 -1.64
C ASP A 187 6.19 14.87 -2.51
N SER A 188 5.95 13.58 -2.38
CA SER A 188 6.65 12.49 -3.08
C SER A 188 8.15 12.40 -2.77
N SER A 189 8.71 13.18 -1.87
CA SER A 189 10.12 13.10 -1.50
C SER A 189 10.39 11.87 -0.63
N VAL A 190 11.58 11.28 -0.78
CA VAL A 190 12.04 10.19 0.11
C VAL A 190 12.40 10.78 1.47
N PRO A 191 11.76 10.36 2.57
CA PRO A 191 12.06 10.88 3.90
C PRO A 191 13.33 10.22 4.46
N VAL A 192 14.49 10.56 3.91
CA VAL A 192 15.79 9.90 4.14
C VAL A 192 16.12 9.76 5.62
N GLU A 193 15.90 10.81 6.43
CA GLU A 193 16.17 10.76 7.87
C GLU A 193 15.28 9.75 8.59
N ALA A 194 14.01 9.67 8.23
CA ALA A 194 13.07 8.72 8.83
C ALA A 194 13.39 7.27 8.40
N LEU A 195 13.65 7.05 7.11
CA LEU A 195 14.00 5.73 6.58
C LEU A 195 15.35 5.24 7.10
N GLY A 196 16.30 6.14 7.35
CA GLY A 196 17.61 5.80 7.95
C GLY A 196 17.54 5.21 9.35
N ARG A 197 16.38 5.28 10.02
CA ARG A 197 16.13 4.65 11.33
C ARG A 197 15.61 3.23 11.25
N ILE A 198 15.28 2.74 10.05
CA ILE A 198 14.80 1.37 9.85
C ILE A 198 15.98 0.41 9.97
N GLU A 199 15.91 -0.49 10.95
CA GLU A 199 16.95 -1.51 11.21
C GLU A 199 16.58 -2.87 10.59
N ALA A 200 15.30 -3.08 10.28
CA ALA A 200 14.83 -4.33 9.69
C ALA A 200 15.37 -4.51 8.26
N PRO A 201 15.75 -5.73 7.85
CA PRO A 201 16.14 -6.01 6.48
C PRO A 201 15.04 -5.59 5.49
N LEU A 202 15.41 -4.84 4.45
CA LEU A 202 14.47 -4.29 3.47
C LEU A 202 14.86 -4.64 2.04
N LEU A 203 13.87 -5.03 1.25
CA LEU A 203 13.96 -5.23 -0.19
C LEU A 203 12.95 -4.33 -0.90
N SER A 204 13.42 -3.40 -1.74
CA SER A 204 12.57 -2.55 -2.57
C SER A 204 12.51 -3.10 -3.99
N LEU A 205 11.35 -3.57 -4.40
CA LEU A 205 11.11 -4.18 -5.71
C LEU A 205 10.51 -3.18 -6.68
N TYR A 206 10.82 -3.33 -7.97
CA TYR A 206 10.17 -2.62 -9.06
C TYR A 206 10.01 -3.52 -10.29
N GLY A 207 9.00 -3.25 -11.11
CA GLY A 207 8.78 -3.98 -12.36
C GLY A 207 9.79 -3.59 -13.43
N GLY A 208 10.37 -4.58 -14.10
CA GLY A 208 11.35 -4.34 -15.18
C GLY A 208 10.76 -3.65 -16.40
N ASP A 209 9.44 -3.69 -16.56
CA ASP A 209 8.69 -3.04 -17.65
C ASP A 209 7.91 -1.81 -17.14
N SER A 210 8.14 -1.39 -15.89
CA SER A 210 7.59 -0.16 -15.33
C SER A 210 8.32 1.09 -15.86
N PRO A 211 7.68 2.27 -15.81
CA PRO A 211 8.35 3.53 -16.11
C PRO A 211 9.55 3.76 -15.18
N GLN A 212 10.54 4.54 -15.67
CA GLN A 212 11.81 4.82 -14.98
C GLN A 212 11.66 5.31 -13.53
N TRP A 213 10.57 6.00 -13.19
CA TRP A 213 10.35 6.46 -11.82
C TRP A 213 10.32 5.30 -10.79
N ALA A 214 9.85 4.12 -11.20
CA ALA A 214 9.73 2.98 -10.30
C ALA A 214 11.10 2.44 -9.88
N GLU A 215 12.05 2.32 -10.82
CA GLU A 215 13.45 2.00 -10.54
C GLU A 215 14.09 3.07 -9.67
N THR A 216 13.99 4.35 -10.09
CA THR A 216 14.57 5.47 -9.34
C THR A 216 14.06 5.53 -7.90
N SER A 217 12.76 5.30 -7.70
CA SER A 217 12.16 5.25 -6.37
C SER A 217 12.68 4.08 -5.53
N ALA A 218 12.70 2.88 -6.12
CA ALA A 218 13.19 1.69 -5.41
C ALA A 218 14.65 1.83 -4.97
N GLU A 219 15.49 2.38 -5.84
CA GLU A 219 16.90 2.67 -5.55
C GLU A 219 17.05 3.74 -4.46
N ALA A 220 16.22 4.80 -4.51
CA ALA A 220 16.23 5.86 -3.50
C ALA A 220 15.83 5.35 -2.11
N VAL A 221 14.83 4.46 -2.03
CA VAL A 221 14.47 3.77 -0.78
C VAL A 221 15.63 2.89 -0.29
N ALA A 222 16.23 2.11 -1.18
CA ALA A 222 17.36 1.25 -0.81
C ALA A 222 18.58 2.05 -0.36
N ALA A 223 18.82 3.22 -0.94
CA ALA A 223 19.90 4.12 -0.52
C ALA A 223 19.64 4.78 0.84
N ALA A 224 18.37 5.01 1.20
CA ALA A 224 17.98 5.65 2.46
C ALA A 224 17.98 4.69 3.66
N VAL A 225 17.76 3.38 3.44
CA VAL A 225 17.67 2.37 4.50
C VAL A 225 18.98 1.58 4.60
N PRO A 226 19.65 1.54 5.77
CA PRO A 226 20.90 0.80 5.93
C PRO A 226 20.77 -0.68 5.58
N GLY A 227 21.60 -1.17 4.66
CA GLY A 227 21.61 -2.57 4.25
C GLY A 227 20.47 -3.01 3.33
N ALA A 228 19.59 -2.11 2.93
CA ALA A 228 18.53 -2.40 1.97
C ALA A 228 19.07 -2.62 0.55
N ARG A 229 18.25 -3.25 -0.29
CA ARG A 229 18.56 -3.49 -1.71
C ARG A 229 17.36 -3.16 -2.58
N ALA A 230 17.62 -2.64 -3.78
CA ALA A 230 16.63 -2.57 -4.84
C ALA A 230 16.80 -3.78 -5.79
N LEU A 231 15.70 -4.28 -6.35
CA LEU A 231 15.71 -5.38 -7.29
C LEU A 231 14.61 -5.23 -8.34
N SER A 232 15.02 -5.33 -9.62
CA SER A 232 14.08 -5.40 -10.74
C SER A 232 13.40 -6.76 -10.82
N VAL A 233 12.10 -6.76 -11.13
CA VAL A 233 11.32 -7.97 -11.42
C VAL A 233 10.98 -7.97 -12.91
N PRO A 234 11.73 -8.72 -13.74
CA PRO A 234 11.56 -8.70 -15.19
C PRO A 234 10.14 -9.04 -15.64
N GLY A 235 9.65 -8.35 -16.68
CA GLY A 235 8.33 -8.59 -17.26
C GLY A 235 7.16 -8.10 -16.39
N GLN A 236 7.44 -7.42 -15.29
CA GLN A 236 6.39 -6.87 -14.41
C GLN A 236 6.28 -5.36 -14.58
N THR A 237 5.06 -4.87 -14.32
CA THR A 237 4.71 -3.45 -14.27
C THR A 237 4.14 -3.11 -12.90
N HIS A 238 3.62 -1.89 -12.71
CA HIS A 238 2.96 -1.50 -11.46
C HIS A 238 1.85 -2.46 -11.03
N ASN A 239 1.11 -3.03 -11.98
CA ASN A 239 0.14 -4.11 -11.77
C ASN A 239 0.83 -5.47 -11.94
N SER A 240 1.58 -5.88 -10.93
CA SER A 240 2.37 -7.10 -10.97
C SER A 240 1.53 -8.38 -10.82
N ASP A 241 2.03 -9.48 -11.42
CA ASP A 241 1.46 -10.81 -11.23
C ASP A 241 1.81 -11.34 -9.82
N PRO A 242 0.81 -11.64 -8.96
CA PRO A 242 1.04 -12.24 -7.66
C PRO A 242 1.87 -13.52 -7.70
N ALA A 243 1.75 -14.34 -8.76
CA ALA A 243 2.51 -15.57 -8.89
C ALA A 243 4.01 -15.31 -9.02
N VAL A 244 4.39 -14.26 -9.74
CA VAL A 244 5.80 -13.85 -9.88
C VAL A 244 6.30 -13.21 -8.59
N LEU A 245 5.56 -12.25 -8.03
CA LEU A 245 5.99 -11.54 -6.83
C LEU A 245 6.10 -12.46 -5.61
N SER A 246 5.21 -13.44 -5.46
CA SER A 246 5.25 -14.39 -4.34
C SER A 246 6.56 -15.16 -4.26
N LEU A 247 7.24 -15.41 -5.39
CA LEU A 247 8.54 -16.05 -5.40
C LEU A 247 9.62 -15.15 -4.75
N HIS A 248 9.61 -13.86 -5.08
CA HIS A 248 10.51 -12.87 -4.48
C HIS A 248 10.21 -12.65 -3.00
N LEU A 249 8.92 -12.60 -2.64
CA LEU A 249 8.49 -12.47 -1.23
C LEU A 249 8.99 -13.66 -0.42
N LYS A 250 8.74 -14.91 -0.85
CA LYS A 250 9.22 -16.12 -0.15
C LYS A 250 10.75 -16.13 -0.05
N ALA A 251 11.45 -15.85 -1.15
CA ALA A 251 12.91 -15.88 -1.18
C ALA A 251 13.55 -14.88 -0.19
N PHE A 252 12.96 -13.70 -0.02
CA PHE A 252 13.50 -12.70 0.89
C PHE A 252 12.99 -12.84 2.32
N LEU A 253 11.71 -13.12 2.51
CA LEU A 253 11.10 -13.13 3.85
C LEU A 253 11.42 -14.38 4.67
N LEU A 254 11.80 -15.50 4.02
CA LEU A 254 12.17 -16.76 4.70
C LEU A 254 13.70 -16.92 4.89
N GLY A 255 14.52 -16.16 4.17
CA GLY A 255 15.99 -16.21 4.27
C GLY A 255 16.54 -15.24 5.26
#